data_dd7fea9ea12a87df4e104504f53e765d
#
_entry.id   dd7fea9ea12a87df4e104504f53e765d
#
_cell.length_a   1.000
_cell.length_b   1.000
_cell.length_c   1.000
_cell.angle_alpha   90.00
_cell.angle_beta   90.00
_cell.angle_gamma   90.00
#
_symmetry.space_group_name_H-M   'P 1'
#
loop_
_entity.id
_entity.type
_entity.pdbx_description
1 polymer ?
#
loop_
_entity_poly.entity_id
_entity_poly.type
_entity_poly.pdbx_seq_one_letter_code
_entity_poly.pdbx_strand_id
1 'polypeptide(L)'
;MVRCYAWVILVGLAAGSWGLAAQTATVAGTATLTGTVESSTPYSAAQVFLRNTDKRMLYMVYTNEKRFRAVALFPGNYEISAATKDLKSDVQKLTIKAGESPKVTLMFAQPAAAAARAIVNANESESQGVSRIRLEASYDEVYPPGPGRDIAERTCMICHGENFLSTQPATVGTWNLRLDRMMGKNLFDKAPASYAEGLLTYRASELRFSREDRETLLQYLVKNFGPSAQPRAVKIDKELPLEEAKLGKAEFIEYYLTPDAPGQGINDPQFSSWKGQFAGRRVGQDVRFDAEGNVWLTDRGYPNRLVKLDPRTGAQKSYVLPDPRNGNHDVNIDRTGMIWLAEAEGQKPDAEKHLLGFNPKTEKFEYIIPMDPDHVIRNEKKWLQSMAFDSQNNVYVGWIMGGALAKFDRATKKVSVFPIPTHNAIPYGIIADRNDNMWIALWDSGNIAKFDTHNNQFTIFAAPTYPSQVRRLNVDAQNNVWFGMWAGGPRPGKLAKLDQTTGRITEYNVPRRNANPYDVSQDPDGNIWVADVGGSAASIFKFNPRDQSFTLYPKPQRTADTPKIQITRDGAIWYSPRGSQDAPAFGVLYPDMDKITNLGAFYVNGPPGYPFKPGVSNATK
;
A
#
# COMPACT_ATOMS: atom_id res chain seq x y z
N MET A 1 71.84 40.61 39.26
CA MET A 1 71.93 39.28 38.76
C MET A 1 71.17 38.38 39.73
N VAL A 2 69.89 38.05 39.39
CA VAL A 2 69.07 37.12 40.16
C VAL A 2 68.46 36.14 39.15
N ARG A 3 68.84 34.88 39.27
CA ARG A 3 68.31 33.78 38.42
C ARG A 3 67.05 33.23 39.06
N CYS A 4 65.91 33.33 38.35
CA CYS A 4 64.66 32.62 38.68
C CYS A 4 64.67 31.29 37.99
N TYR A 5 64.55 30.21 38.78
CA TYR A 5 64.26 28.86 38.29
C TYR A 5 62.74 28.69 38.20
N ALA A 6 62.24 28.42 37.00
CA ALA A 6 60.85 28.04 36.79
C ALA A 6 60.73 26.49 36.85
N TRP A 7 59.88 26.01 37.76
CA TRP A 7 59.46 24.61 37.82
C TRP A 7 58.28 24.39 36.90
N VAL A 8 58.42 23.51 35.91
CA VAL A 8 57.33 23.06 35.08
C VAL A 8 56.71 21.83 35.75
N ILE A 9 55.47 21.96 36.22
CA ILE A 9 54.64 20.87 36.69
C ILE A 9 53.90 20.32 35.48
N LEU A 10 54.23 19.12 35.02
CA LEU A 10 53.44 18.38 34.07
C LEU A 10 52.26 17.73 34.80
N VAL A 11 51.07 18.29 34.61
CA VAL A 11 49.80 17.64 34.98
C VAL A 11 49.38 16.76 33.82
N GLY A 12 49.51 15.47 33.97
CA GLY A 12 48.99 14.47 33.04
C GLY A 12 47.46 14.43 33.10
N LEU A 13 46.80 15.01 32.10
CA LEU A 13 45.37 14.81 31.87
C LEU A 13 45.15 13.40 31.29
N ALA A 14 44.76 12.47 32.14
CA ALA A 14 44.14 11.21 31.68
C ALA A 14 42.78 11.55 31.11
N ALA A 15 42.68 11.62 29.76
CA ALA A 15 41.39 11.69 29.06
C ALA A 15 40.70 10.34 29.17
N GLY A 16 39.91 10.19 30.23
CA GLY A 16 38.91 9.11 30.29
C GLY A 16 37.86 9.38 29.24
N SER A 17 37.88 8.60 28.15
CA SER A 17 36.79 8.55 27.18
C SER A 17 35.57 7.94 27.86
N TRP A 18 34.78 8.80 28.45
CA TRP A 18 33.42 8.44 28.82
C TRP A 18 32.64 8.33 27.49
N GLY A 19 32.55 7.13 26.95
CA GLY A 19 31.56 6.83 25.94
C GLY A 19 30.16 7.09 26.53
N LEU A 20 29.58 8.21 26.17
CA LEU A 20 28.14 8.39 26.33
C LEU A 20 27.47 7.27 25.52
N ALA A 21 27.13 6.16 26.20
CA ALA A 21 26.12 5.24 25.67
C ALA A 21 24.87 6.10 25.46
N ALA A 22 24.54 6.38 24.21
CA ALA A 22 23.26 7.00 23.87
C ALA A 22 22.17 6.14 24.53
N GLN A 23 21.48 6.72 25.52
CA GLN A 23 20.32 6.09 26.10
C GLN A 23 19.32 5.92 24.97
N THR A 24 19.19 4.68 24.48
CA THR A 24 18.16 4.35 23.50
C THR A 24 16.82 4.64 24.15
N ALA A 25 16.03 5.51 23.51
CA ALA A 25 14.69 5.80 23.96
C ALA A 25 13.90 4.49 24.06
N THR A 26 13.34 4.20 25.23
CA THR A 26 12.55 3.00 25.46
C THR A 26 11.09 3.42 25.65
N VAL A 27 10.19 2.74 24.97
CA VAL A 27 8.76 2.90 25.19
C VAL A 27 8.40 2.27 26.54
N ALA A 28 7.79 3.04 27.43
CA ALA A 28 7.43 2.57 28.76
C ALA A 28 6.56 1.30 28.70
N GLY A 29 6.85 0.32 29.56
CA GLY A 29 6.11 -0.93 29.62
C GLY A 29 6.48 -1.96 28.54
N THR A 30 7.48 -1.68 27.70
CA THR A 30 7.98 -2.60 26.67
C THR A 30 9.37 -3.16 27.03
N ALA A 31 9.87 -4.05 26.22
CA ALA A 31 11.19 -4.69 26.36
C ALA A 31 12.04 -4.46 25.10
N THR A 32 13.33 -4.80 25.20
CA THR A 32 14.27 -4.81 24.08
C THR A 32 14.92 -6.20 24.01
N LEU A 33 14.96 -6.78 22.80
CA LEU A 33 15.68 -8.04 22.58
C LEU A 33 16.87 -7.80 21.66
N THR A 34 18.01 -8.39 21.99
CA THR A 34 19.20 -8.38 21.14
C THR A 34 19.64 -9.80 20.83
N GLY A 35 20.39 -9.97 19.76
CA GLY A 35 20.91 -11.30 19.45
C GLY A 35 21.83 -11.35 18.25
N THR A 36 22.22 -12.57 17.93
CA THR A 36 23.01 -12.91 16.73
C THR A 36 22.34 -14.00 15.93
N VAL A 37 22.64 -14.02 14.62
CA VAL A 37 22.27 -15.11 13.74
C VAL A 37 23.55 -15.74 13.21
N GLU A 38 23.83 -16.96 13.62
CA GLU A 38 25.04 -17.69 13.21
C GLU A 38 24.76 -18.57 11.99
N SER A 39 25.76 -18.70 11.12
CA SER A 39 25.68 -19.49 9.90
C SER A 39 27.04 -19.93 9.43
N SER A 40 27.15 -21.15 8.91
CA SER A 40 28.31 -21.64 8.16
C SER A 40 28.36 -21.08 6.72
N THR A 41 27.19 -20.59 6.20
CA THR A 41 27.10 -19.98 4.87
C THR A 41 27.03 -18.46 5.01
N PRO A 42 27.80 -17.68 4.23
CA PRO A 42 27.71 -16.22 4.23
C PRO A 42 26.32 -15.74 3.88
N TYR A 43 25.86 -14.70 4.55
CA TYR A 43 24.57 -14.03 4.27
C TYR A 43 24.69 -12.55 4.63
N SER A 44 23.71 -11.77 4.19
CA SER A 44 23.55 -10.36 4.54
C SER A 44 22.08 -10.04 4.80
N ALA A 45 21.83 -9.12 5.74
CA ALA A 45 20.51 -8.59 6.06
C ALA A 45 19.45 -9.69 6.27
N ALA A 46 19.71 -10.67 7.13
CA ALA A 46 18.69 -11.66 7.47
C ALA A 46 17.52 -11.01 8.20
N GLN A 47 16.30 -11.40 7.84
CA GLN A 47 15.09 -11.02 8.56
C GLN A 47 14.96 -11.87 9.83
N VAL A 48 14.77 -11.22 10.96
CA VAL A 48 14.50 -11.86 12.26
C VAL A 48 13.08 -11.56 12.66
N PHE A 49 12.28 -12.60 12.81
CA PHE A 49 10.86 -12.54 13.13
C PHE A 49 10.66 -12.86 14.61
N LEU A 50 9.93 -12.00 15.31
CA LEU A 50 9.56 -12.16 16.71
C LEU A 50 8.02 -12.10 16.80
N ARG A 51 7.38 -13.26 16.86
CA ARG A 51 5.92 -13.39 16.93
C ARG A 51 5.47 -13.42 18.38
N ASN A 52 4.82 -12.35 18.84
CA ASN A 52 4.11 -12.36 20.12
C ASN A 52 2.80 -13.13 19.97
N THR A 53 2.72 -14.32 20.55
CA THR A 53 1.56 -15.22 20.41
C THR A 53 0.36 -14.76 21.24
N ASP A 54 0.60 -14.07 22.36
CA ASP A 54 -0.44 -13.61 23.26
C ASP A 54 -1.19 -12.40 22.71
N LYS A 55 -0.47 -11.50 22.05
CA LYS A 55 -1.03 -10.26 21.47
C LYS A 55 -1.31 -10.33 19.96
N ARG A 56 -1.00 -11.46 19.32
CA ARG A 56 -1.15 -11.62 17.88
C ARG A 56 -0.41 -10.54 17.07
N MET A 57 0.84 -10.32 17.42
CA MET A 57 1.69 -9.33 16.80
C MET A 57 2.95 -9.97 16.21
N LEU A 58 3.48 -9.36 15.17
CA LEU A 58 4.77 -9.72 14.61
C LEU A 58 5.67 -8.51 14.61
N TYR A 59 6.85 -8.65 15.17
CA TYR A 59 7.97 -7.75 14.99
C TYR A 59 8.95 -8.36 14.00
N MET A 60 9.54 -7.55 13.15
CA MET A 60 10.59 -8.00 12.24
C MET A 60 11.68 -6.95 12.13
N VAL A 61 12.90 -7.39 12.37
CA VAL A 61 14.11 -6.57 12.24
C VAL A 61 15.11 -7.27 11.32
N TYR A 62 16.16 -6.57 10.93
CA TYR A 62 17.22 -7.12 10.11
C TYR A 62 18.51 -7.28 10.91
N THR A 63 19.32 -8.26 10.51
CA THR A 63 20.70 -8.32 10.99
C THR A 63 21.54 -7.21 10.36
N ASN A 64 22.50 -6.70 11.12
CA ASN A 64 23.64 -5.94 10.65
C ASN A 64 24.89 -6.60 11.24
N GLU A 65 25.81 -7.05 10.40
CA GLU A 65 26.99 -7.81 10.81
C GLU A 65 26.62 -8.99 11.74
N LYS A 66 25.62 -9.79 11.32
CA LYS A 66 25.04 -10.92 12.07
C LYS A 66 24.29 -10.55 13.35
N ARG A 67 24.33 -9.33 13.81
CA ARG A 67 23.65 -8.86 15.04
C ARG A 67 22.31 -8.27 14.71
N PHE A 68 21.39 -8.38 15.64
CA PHE A 68 20.09 -7.71 15.54
C PHE A 68 19.63 -7.16 16.89
N ARG A 69 18.73 -6.20 16.83
CA ARG A 69 18.03 -5.62 17.97
C ARG A 69 16.58 -5.37 17.59
N ALA A 70 15.66 -5.69 18.48
CA ALA A 70 14.25 -5.34 18.37
C ALA A 70 13.86 -4.57 19.63
N VAL A 71 13.10 -3.49 19.47
CA VAL A 71 12.71 -2.59 20.57
C VAL A 71 11.18 -2.51 20.68
N ALA A 72 10.68 -1.82 21.69
CA ALA A 72 9.24 -1.63 21.90
C ALA A 72 8.42 -2.93 21.94
N LEU A 73 9.05 -4.03 22.35
CA LEU A 73 8.41 -5.34 22.43
C LEU A 73 7.40 -5.38 23.58
N PHE A 74 6.14 -5.64 23.29
CA PHE A 74 5.16 -5.89 24.35
C PHE A 74 5.49 -7.16 25.13
N PRO A 75 5.27 -7.18 26.46
CA PRO A 75 5.42 -8.40 27.24
C PRO A 75 4.55 -9.54 26.71
N GLY A 76 5.04 -10.77 26.79
CA GLY A 76 4.31 -11.96 26.35
C GLY A 76 5.21 -13.12 25.92
N ASN A 77 4.59 -14.14 25.37
CA ASN A 77 5.26 -15.32 24.84
C ASN A 77 5.62 -15.09 23.35
N TYR A 78 6.87 -15.38 23.01
CA TYR A 78 7.42 -15.16 21.69
C TYR A 78 7.91 -16.44 21.02
N GLU A 79 7.65 -16.51 19.72
CA GLU A 79 8.32 -17.42 18.77
C GLU A 79 9.28 -16.60 17.93
N ILE A 80 10.58 -16.95 17.99
CA ILE A 80 11.66 -16.18 17.38
C ILE A 80 12.35 -17.05 16.33
N SER A 81 12.52 -16.54 15.12
CA SER A 81 13.20 -17.22 14.02
C SER A 81 13.88 -16.23 13.09
N ALA A 82 14.82 -16.69 12.28
CA ALA A 82 15.48 -15.90 11.26
C ALA A 82 15.34 -16.55 9.89
N ALA A 83 15.32 -15.72 8.84
CA ALA A 83 15.33 -16.20 7.47
C ALA A 83 16.05 -15.24 6.53
N THR A 84 16.66 -15.80 5.50
CA THR A 84 17.04 -15.10 4.26
C THR A 84 16.24 -15.68 3.11
N LYS A 85 16.61 -15.34 1.87
CA LYS A 85 16.03 -16.00 0.69
C LYS A 85 16.27 -17.52 0.72
N ASP A 86 17.41 -17.97 1.22
CA ASP A 86 17.88 -19.35 1.09
C ASP A 86 18.05 -20.10 2.41
N LEU A 87 18.13 -19.39 3.53
CA LEU A 87 18.42 -19.93 4.84
C LEU A 87 17.27 -19.66 5.81
N LYS A 88 17.02 -20.61 6.71
CA LYS A 88 16.06 -20.48 7.82
C LYS A 88 16.67 -21.05 9.10
N SER A 89 16.33 -20.45 10.24
CA SER A 89 16.61 -21.01 11.56
C SER A 89 15.42 -21.83 12.07
N ASP A 90 15.68 -22.65 13.07
CA ASP A 90 14.62 -23.18 13.92
C ASP A 90 13.94 -22.06 14.71
N VAL A 91 12.74 -22.37 15.20
CA VAL A 91 11.97 -21.46 16.06
C VAL A 91 12.40 -21.63 17.50
N GLN A 92 12.85 -20.54 18.13
CA GLN A 92 13.08 -20.50 19.58
C GLN A 92 11.89 -19.86 20.27
N LYS A 93 11.52 -20.39 21.45
CA LYS A 93 10.43 -19.85 22.27
C LYS A 93 11.01 -19.14 23.49
N LEU A 94 10.48 -17.95 23.79
CA LEU A 94 10.93 -17.12 24.90
C LEU A 94 9.77 -16.33 25.47
N THR A 95 9.69 -16.25 26.81
CA THR A 95 8.79 -15.32 27.49
C THR A 95 9.55 -14.05 27.83
N ILE A 96 8.99 -12.89 27.45
CA ILE A 96 9.61 -11.56 27.67
C ILE A 96 8.70 -10.75 28.58
N LYS A 97 9.27 -10.16 29.64
CA LYS A 97 8.57 -9.25 30.56
C LYS A 97 8.92 -7.79 30.26
N ALA A 98 8.08 -6.87 30.74
CA ALA A 98 8.34 -5.45 30.62
C ALA A 98 9.69 -5.06 31.24
N GLY A 99 10.46 -4.23 30.55
CA GLY A 99 11.78 -3.76 30.99
C GLY A 99 12.91 -4.76 30.85
N GLU A 100 12.64 -6.00 30.42
CA GLU A 100 13.70 -7.00 30.18
C GLU A 100 14.48 -6.70 28.90
N SER A 101 15.75 -7.17 28.86
CA SER A 101 16.64 -7.08 27.70
C SER A 101 17.33 -8.42 27.44
N PRO A 102 16.56 -9.47 27.08
CA PRO A 102 17.12 -10.78 26.83
C PRO A 102 18.04 -10.79 25.60
N LYS A 103 18.92 -11.81 25.55
CA LYS A 103 19.79 -12.08 24.41
C LYS A 103 19.51 -13.46 23.88
N VAL A 104 19.48 -13.60 22.54
CA VAL A 104 19.28 -14.88 21.87
C VAL A 104 20.33 -15.08 20.77
N THR A 105 20.66 -16.34 20.51
CA THR A 105 21.47 -16.74 19.35
C THR A 105 20.65 -17.69 18.51
N LEU A 106 20.43 -17.33 17.25
CA LEU A 106 19.77 -18.17 16.26
C LEU A 106 20.83 -18.80 15.35
N MET A 107 20.57 -20.03 14.91
CA MET A 107 21.46 -20.76 13.98
C MET A 107 20.70 -21.02 12.69
N PHE A 108 21.27 -20.66 11.55
CA PHE A 108 20.74 -21.13 10.27
C PHE A 108 21.02 -22.61 10.10
N ALA A 109 19.96 -23.39 9.83
CA ALA A 109 20.12 -24.76 9.38
C ALA A 109 20.80 -24.80 8.01
N GLN A 110 21.55 -25.87 7.75
CA GLN A 110 22.13 -26.08 6.42
C GLN A 110 21.00 -26.11 5.36
N PRO A 111 21.21 -25.53 4.16
CA PRO A 111 20.20 -25.55 3.12
C PRO A 111 19.83 -27.01 2.82
N ALA A 112 18.55 -27.36 3.01
CA ALA A 112 18.05 -28.59 2.42
C ALA A 112 18.21 -28.49 0.90
N ALA A 113 18.58 -29.61 0.25
CA ALA A 113 18.72 -29.67 -1.20
C ALA A 113 17.53 -28.99 -1.87
N ALA A 114 17.80 -28.10 -2.81
CA ALA A 114 16.83 -27.19 -3.39
C ALA A 114 15.60 -27.92 -3.98
N ALA A 115 14.56 -28.06 -3.18
CA ALA A 115 13.25 -28.32 -3.71
C ALA A 115 12.82 -27.07 -4.50
N ALA A 116 12.24 -27.27 -5.68
CA ALA A 116 11.70 -26.19 -6.50
C ALA A 116 10.82 -25.28 -5.62
N ARG A 117 11.17 -24.01 -5.49
CA ARG A 117 10.52 -23.10 -4.56
C ARG A 117 9.13 -22.77 -5.05
N ALA A 118 8.16 -23.21 -4.30
CA ALA A 118 6.81 -22.71 -4.45
C ALA A 118 6.72 -21.29 -3.85
N ILE A 119 6.34 -20.32 -4.67
CA ILE A 119 6.16 -18.93 -4.25
C ILE A 119 4.68 -18.63 -4.12
N VAL A 120 4.34 -18.00 -3.02
CA VAL A 120 3.02 -17.41 -2.83
C VAL A 120 3.05 -16.00 -3.42
N ASN A 121 2.17 -15.71 -4.35
CA ASN A 121 2.11 -14.42 -5.02
C ASN A 121 1.16 -13.45 -4.32
N ALA A 122 1.63 -12.23 -4.12
CA ALA A 122 0.91 -11.17 -3.42
C ALA A 122 -0.05 -10.37 -4.30
N ASN A 123 0.33 -10.16 -5.55
CA ASN A 123 -0.36 -9.20 -6.44
C ASN A 123 -1.72 -9.59 -6.91
N GLU A 124 -2.12 -10.76 -6.61
CA GLU A 124 -3.35 -11.30 -7.11
C GLU A 124 -4.49 -11.17 -6.15
N SER A 125 -4.28 -10.37 -5.12
CA SER A 125 -5.33 -10.03 -4.16
C SER A 125 -6.54 -9.37 -4.83
N GLU A 126 -6.33 -8.62 -5.89
CA GLU A 126 -7.41 -8.02 -6.68
C GLU A 126 -7.95 -8.97 -7.75
N SER A 127 -7.18 -9.98 -8.11
CA SER A 127 -7.56 -10.96 -9.10
C SER A 127 -8.06 -12.23 -8.43
N GLN A 128 -9.23 -12.59 -8.69
CA GLN A 128 -9.99 -13.63 -8.03
C GLN A 128 -9.54 -15.04 -8.37
N GLY A 129 -9.50 -15.93 -7.37
CA GLY A 129 -9.43 -17.38 -7.58
C GLY A 129 -8.11 -17.93 -8.07
N VAL A 130 -7.02 -17.23 -7.88
CA VAL A 130 -5.70 -17.63 -8.38
C VAL A 130 -5.01 -18.60 -7.45
N SER A 131 -4.31 -19.59 -8.00
CA SER A 131 -3.42 -20.45 -7.23
C SER A 131 -2.30 -19.63 -6.59
N ARG A 132 -2.10 -19.79 -5.29
CA ARG A 132 -1.08 -19.08 -4.52
C ARG A 132 0.31 -19.68 -4.66
N ILE A 133 0.41 -20.94 -5.06
CA ILE A 133 1.67 -21.67 -5.13
C ILE A 133 2.09 -21.78 -6.59
N ARG A 134 3.30 -21.29 -6.91
CA ARG A 134 3.81 -21.20 -8.26
C ARG A 134 5.28 -21.50 -8.34
N LEU A 135 5.69 -21.96 -9.52
CA LEU A 135 7.10 -22.06 -9.87
C LEU A 135 7.57 -20.73 -10.45
N GLU A 136 8.73 -20.25 -10.00
CA GLU A 136 9.41 -19.12 -10.64
C GLU A 136 10.10 -19.56 -11.94
N ALA A 137 9.94 -18.74 -12.97
CA ALA A 137 10.63 -18.90 -14.25
C ALA A 137 11.06 -17.52 -14.80
N SER A 138 11.96 -17.52 -15.76
CA SER A 138 12.33 -16.29 -16.46
C SER A 138 11.14 -15.70 -17.20
N TYR A 139 11.21 -14.40 -17.52
CA TYR A 139 10.13 -13.73 -18.26
C TYR A 139 9.81 -14.43 -19.59
N ASP A 140 10.83 -14.83 -20.35
CA ASP A 140 10.65 -15.49 -21.64
C ASP A 140 10.12 -16.92 -21.54
N GLU A 141 10.39 -17.60 -20.44
CA GLU A 141 9.76 -18.91 -20.16
C GLU A 141 8.29 -18.77 -19.75
N VAL A 142 7.95 -17.74 -18.98
CA VAL A 142 6.56 -17.48 -18.59
C VAL A 142 5.76 -16.93 -19.76
N TYR A 143 6.33 -16.00 -20.50
CA TYR A 143 5.75 -15.34 -21.67
C TYR A 143 6.61 -15.57 -22.90
N PRO A 144 6.52 -16.73 -23.56
CA PRO A 144 7.32 -17.01 -24.76
C PRO A 144 7.13 -15.95 -25.85
N PRO A 145 8.18 -15.56 -26.57
CA PRO A 145 8.08 -14.62 -27.68
C PRO A 145 7.05 -15.07 -28.72
N GLY A 146 6.31 -14.13 -29.28
CA GLY A 146 5.31 -14.38 -30.31
C GLY A 146 4.31 -13.22 -30.47
N PRO A 147 3.51 -13.21 -31.53
CA PRO A 147 2.65 -12.08 -31.88
C PRO A 147 1.67 -11.64 -30.78
N GLY A 148 1.23 -12.55 -29.93
CA GLY A 148 0.29 -12.21 -28.85
C GLY A 148 0.94 -11.68 -27.58
N ARG A 149 2.29 -11.75 -27.45
CA ARG A 149 3.00 -11.30 -26.25
C ARG A 149 2.96 -9.78 -26.07
N ASP A 150 3.31 -9.04 -27.10
CA ASP A 150 3.27 -7.58 -27.08
C ASP A 150 1.84 -7.04 -26.88
N ILE A 151 0.84 -7.75 -27.41
CA ILE A 151 -0.56 -7.42 -27.18
C ILE A 151 -0.89 -7.62 -25.68
N ALA A 152 -0.52 -8.76 -25.08
CA ALA A 152 -0.72 -9.00 -23.65
C ALA A 152 -0.02 -7.94 -22.78
N GLU A 153 1.22 -7.57 -23.12
CA GLU A 153 2.01 -6.55 -22.41
C GLU A 153 1.36 -5.17 -22.44
N ARG A 154 0.90 -4.72 -23.61
CA ARG A 154 0.32 -3.38 -23.77
C ARG A 154 -1.16 -3.28 -23.40
N THR A 155 -1.87 -4.39 -23.22
CA THR A 155 -3.30 -4.39 -22.90
C THR A 155 -3.61 -4.98 -21.54
N CYS A 156 -3.10 -6.16 -21.20
CA CYS A 156 -3.45 -6.88 -19.97
C CYS A 156 -2.55 -6.50 -18.79
N MET A 157 -1.22 -6.51 -19.02
CA MET A 157 -0.26 -6.38 -17.94
C MET A 157 -0.19 -4.97 -17.35
N ILE A 158 -0.65 -3.97 -18.07
CA ILE A 158 -0.74 -2.59 -17.56
C ILE A 158 -1.60 -2.51 -16.31
N CYS A 159 -2.69 -3.30 -16.28
CA CYS A 159 -3.65 -3.30 -15.19
C CYS A 159 -3.39 -4.41 -14.17
N HIS A 160 -2.97 -5.57 -14.67
CA HIS A 160 -2.91 -6.79 -13.88
C HIS A 160 -1.49 -7.19 -13.46
N GLY A 161 -0.47 -6.51 -13.98
CA GLY A 161 0.92 -6.92 -13.79
C GLY A 161 1.28 -8.21 -14.54
N GLU A 162 2.55 -8.59 -14.46
CA GLU A 162 3.08 -9.70 -15.25
C GLU A 162 2.75 -11.09 -14.70
N ASN A 163 2.26 -11.22 -13.49
CA ASN A 163 1.96 -12.52 -12.90
C ASN A 163 0.49 -12.93 -12.99
N PHE A 164 -0.39 -12.07 -13.49
CA PHE A 164 -1.82 -12.33 -13.51
C PHE A 164 -2.22 -13.44 -14.51
N LEU A 165 -1.79 -13.31 -15.76
CA LEU A 165 -2.19 -14.24 -16.82
C LEU A 165 -1.62 -15.64 -16.61
N SER A 166 -0.33 -15.69 -16.27
CA SER A 166 0.46 -16.93 -16.13
C SER A 166 0.04 -17.81 -14.97
N THR A 167 -0.74 -17.27 -14.06
CA THR A 167 -1.12 -17.94 -12.81
C THR A 167 -2.55 -18.41 -12.81
N GLN A 168 -3.28 -18.16 -13.89
CA GLN A 168 -4.69 -18.51 -14.06
C GLN A 168 -4.93 -19.32 -15.35
N PRO A 169 -4.31 -20.51 -15.51
CA PRO A 169 -4.57 -21.36 -16.66
C PRO A 169 -6.07 -21.59 -16.84
N ALA A 170 -6.54 -21.53 -18.07
CA ALA A 170 -7.98 -21.63 -18.34
C ALA A 170 -8.28 -22.21 -19.72
N THR A 171 -9.51 -22.71 -19.88
CA THR A 171 -10.01 -23.18 -21.19
C THR A 171 -10.19 -22.01 -22.15
N VAL A 172 -10.27 -22.31 -23.45
CA VAL A 172 -10.56 -21.31 -24.49
C VAL A 172 -11.87 -20.55 -24.22
N GLY A 173 -12.90 -21.25 -23.75
CA GLY A 173 -14.18 -20.62 -23.39
C GLY A 173 -14.04 -19.64 -22.23
N THR A 174 -13.27 -20.00 -21.21
CA THR A 174 -12.99 -19.11 -20.08
C THR A 174 -12.16 -17.89 -20.50
N TRP A 175 -11.14 -18.07 -21.35
CA TRP A 175 -10.35 -16.94 -21.88
C TRP A 175 -11.21 -16.02 -22.73
N ASN A 176 -12.10 -16.53 -23.58
CA ASN A 176 -13.05 -15.71 -24.33
C ASN A 176 -13.94 -14.88 -23.40
N LEU A 177 -14.53 -15.49 -22.37
CA LEU A 177 -15.36 -14.78 -21.40
C LEU A 177 -14.59 -13.69 -20.65
N ARG A 178 -13.33 -13.93 -20.30
CA ARG A 178 -12.46 -12.93 -19.66
C ARG A 178 -12.18 -11.75 -20.60
N LEU A 179 -11.85 -12.03 -21.86
CA LEU A 179 -11.64 -10.99 -22.87
C LEU A 179 -12.91 -10.17 -23.11
N ASP A 180 -14.07 -10.83 -23.26
CA ASP A 180 -15.34 -10.15 -23.45
C ASP A 180 -15.71 -9.28 -22.24
N ARG A 181 -15.43 -9.74 -21.02
CA ARG A 181 -15.65 -8.95 -19.80
C ARG A 181 -14.75 -7.70 -19.73
N MET A 182 -13.50 -7.82 -20.15
CA MET A 182 -12.54 -6.74 -20.08
C MET A 182 -12.70 -5.73 -21.23
N MET A 183 -13.03 -6.20 -22.44
CA MET A 183 -13.10 -5.40 -23.65
C MET A 183 -14.52 -4.99 -24.06
N GLY A 184 -15.52 -5.65 -23.50
CA GLY A 184 -16.90 -5.55 -23.95
C GLY A 184 -17.21 -6.58 -25.06
N LYS A 185 -18.35 -7.24 -24.93
CA LYS A 185 -18.78 -8.31 -25.84
C LYS A 185 -18.98 -7.82 -27.29
N ASN A 186 -19.32 -6.57 -27.45
CA ASN A 186 -19.64 -5.96 -28.74
C ASN A 186 -18.61 -4.90 -29.17
N LEU A 187 -17.38 -4.98 -28.67
CA LEU A 187 -16.31 -3.99 -28.87
C LEU A 187 -16.16 -3.50 -30.33
N PHE A 188 -16.35 -4.42 -31.31
CA PHE A 188 -16.13 -4.11 -32.73
C PHE A 188 -17.41 -3.80 -33.50
N ASP A 189 -18.57 -4.00 -32.90
CA ASP A 189 -19.87 -3.90 -33.58
C ASP A 189 -20.63 -2.62 -33.20
N LYS A 190 -20.34 -2.05 -32.06
CA LYS A 190 -20.95 -0.80 -31.58
C LYS A 190 -19.91 0.03 -30.82
N ALA A 191 -19.91 1.33 -31.05
CA ALA A 191 -19.24 2.24 -30.13
C ALA A 191 -19.86 2.02 -28.72
N PRO A 192 -19.05 1.82 -27.68
CA PRO A 192 -19.58 1.57 -26.36
C PRO A 192 -20.38 2.78 -25.87
N ALA A 193 -21.60 2.54 -25.46
CA ALA A 193 -22.47 3.58 -24.93
C ALA A 193 -22.07 3.98 -23.51
N SER A 194 -21.35 3.11 -22.80
CA SER A 194 -20.90 3.36 -21.43
C SER A 194 -19.68 2.51 -21.06
N TYR A 195 -18.96 2.94 -20.05
CA TYR A 195 -17.85 2.21 -19.45
C TYR A 195 -18.25 0.82 -18.90
N ALA A 196 -19.53 0.64 -18.58
CA ALA A 196 -20.10 -0.62 -18.10
C ALA A 196 -20.06 -1.76 -19.13
N GLU A 197 -19.93 -1.44 -20.41
CA GLU A 197 -19.87 -2.44 -21.48
C GLU A 197 -18.50 -3.10 -21.65
N GLY A 198 -17.45 -2.50 -21.08
CA GLY A 198 -16.12 -3.09 -21.04
C GLY A 198 -15.07 -2.13 -20.50
N LEU A 199 -14.27 -2.58 -19.56
CA LEU A 199 -13.21 -1.79 -18.91
C LEU A 199 -12.16 -1.23 -19.87
N LEU A 200 -11.95 -1.88 -21.01
CA LEU A 200 -10.96 -1.48 -22.02
C LEU A 200 -11.58 -0.93 -23.31
N THR A 201 -12.89 -0.80 -23.36
CA THR A 201 -13.59 -0.46 -24.61
C THR A 201 -13.13 0.89 -25.16
N TYR A 202 -12.84 1.83 -24.30
CA TYR A 202 -12.28 3.12 -24.68
C TYR A 202 -10.79 3.06 -25.07
N ARG A 203 -10.00 2.21 -24.40
CA ARG A 203 -8.60 2.04 -24.72
C ARG A 203 -8.37 1.29 -26.01
N ALA A 204 -9.32 0.50 -26.48
CA ALA A 204 -9.16 -0.25 -27.71
C ALA A 204 -8.86 0.63 -28.90
N SER A 205 -9.51 1.81 -28.99
CA SER A 205 -9.20 2.77 -30.05
C SER A 205 -7.85 3.45 -29.89
N GLU A 206 -7.48 3.82 -28.66
CA GLU A 206 -6.21 4.45 -28.34
C GLU A 206 -5.02 3.49 -28.44
N LEU A 207 -5.20 2.25 -27.98
CA LEU A 207 -4.21 1.18 -28.08
C LEU A 207 -4.18 0.52 -29.46
N ARG A 208 -5.00 0.99 -30.39
CA ARG A 208 -5.17 0.41 -31.72
C ARG A 208 -5.44 -1.11 -31.66
N PHE A 209 -6.28 -1.52 -30.72
CA PHE A 209 -6.65 -2.92 -30.53
C PHE A 209 -7.68 -3.33 -31.58
N SER A 210 -7.30 -4.23 -32.48
CA SER A 210 -8.14 -4.70 -33.57
C SER A 210 -8.82 -6.05 -33.25
N ARG A 211 -9.74 -6.45 -34.10
CA ARG A 211 -10.33 -7.83 -34.05
C ARG A 211 -9.24 -8.90 -34.23
N GLU A 212 -8.26 -8.65 -35.09
CA GLU A 212 -7.10 -9.49 -35.30
C GLU A 212 -6.22 -9.58 -34.04
N ASP A 213 -5.98 -8.44 -33.36
CA ASP A 213 -5.27 -8.41 -32.07
C ASP A 213 -5.98 -9.29 -31.03
N ARG A 214 -7.32 -9.22 -30.97
CA ARG A 214 -8.09 -10.04 -30.01
C ARG A 214 -7.91 -11.53 -30.29
N GLU A 215 -8.01 -11.93 -31.54
CA GLU A 215 -7.84 -13.34 -31.93
C GLU A 215 -6.41 -13.83 -31.67
N THR A 216 -5.42 -13.03 -32.05
CA THR A 216 -4.01 -13.31 -31.81
C THR A 216 -3.70 -13.44 -30.32
N LEU A 217 -4.26 -12.54 -29.49
CA LEU A 217 -4.14 -12.59 -28.04
C LEU A 217 -4.81 -13.86 -27.49
N LEU A 218 -6.02 -14.18 -27.92
CA LEU A 218 -6.73 -15.39 -27.48
C LEU A 218 -5.92 -16.65 -27.78
N GLN A 219 -5.40 -16.78 -29.00
CA GLN A 219 -4.55 -17.92 -29.39
C GLN A 219 -3.28 -18.00 -28.54
N TYR A 220 -2.65 -16.87 -28.27
CA TYR A 220 -1.49 -16.79 -27.39
C TYR A 220 -1.79 -17.25 -25.97
N LEU A 221 -2.91 -16.78 -25.40
CA LEU A 221 -3.35 -17.14 -24.04
C LEU A 221 -3.70 -18.63 -23.94
N VAL A 222 -4.40 -19.17 -24.92
CA VAL A 222 -4.77 -20.61 -24.93
C VAL A 222 -3.54 -21.50 -25.09
N LYS A 223 -2.61 -21.12 -25.95
CA LYS A 223 -1.37 -21.86 -26.18
C LYS A 223 -0.48 -21.90 -24.93
N ASN A 224 -0.29 -20.77 -24.26
CA ASN A 224 0.70 -20.65 -23.19
C ASN A 224 0.10 -20.81 -21.79
N PHE A 225 -1.20 -20.52 -21.62
CA PHE A 225 -1.93 -20.56 -20.36
C PHE A 225 -3.24 -21.34 -20.50
N GLY A 226 -3.22 -22.42 -21.26
CA GLY A 226 -4.31 -23.38 -21.37
C GLY A 226 -4.47 -24.21 -20.09
N PRO A 227 -5.52 -25.06 -19.98
CA PRO A 227 -5.87 -25.75 -18.73
C PRO A 227 -4.80 -26.74 -18.23
N SER A 228 -3.90 -27.19 -19.08
CA SER A 228 -2.77 -28.06 -18.72
C SER A 228 -1.51 -27.30 -18.34
N ALA A 229 -1.48 -25.97 -18.48
CA ALA A 229 -0.31 -25.18 -18.14
C ALA A 229 -0.10 -25.11 -16.62
N GLN A 230 1.15 -25.27 -16.18
CA GLN A 230 1.49 -25.08 -14.77
C GLN A 230 1.48 -23.58 -14.43
N PRO A 231 0.83 -23.16 -13.35
CA PRO A 231 0.91 -21.78 -12.87
C PRO A 231 2.36 -21.40 -12.59
N ARG A 232 2.81 -20.28 -13.17
CA ARG A 232 4.19 -19.80 -13.07
C ARG A 232 4.22 -18.30 -12.71
N ALA A 233 5.18 -17.91 -11.91
CA ALA A 233 5.48 -16.51 -11.62
C ALA A 233 6.78 -16.09 -12.30
N VAL A 234 6.84 -14.85 -12.75
CA VAL A 234 8.08 -14.28 -13.29
C VAL A 234 9.08 -14.08 -12.17
N LYS A 235 10.26 -14.64 -12.33
CA LYS A 235 11.37 -14.48 -11.39
C LYS A 235 11.81 -13.01 -11.34
N ILE A 236 11.98 -12.50 -10.13
CA ILE A 236 12.64 -11.21 -9.93
C ILE A 236 14.15 -11.42 -10.08
N ASP A 237 14.69 -11.07 -11.24
CA ASP A 237 16.10 -11.24 -11.59
C ASP A 237 16.96 -10.01 -11.31
N LYS A 238 16.33 -8.85 -11.15
CA LYS A 238 17.00 -7.58 -10.81
C LYS A 238 16.27 -6.94 -9.63
N GLU A 239 16.88 -7.02 -8.47
CA GLU A 239 16.41 -6.36 -7.25
C GLU A 239 17.55 -5.50 -6.71
N LEU A 240 17.20 -4.41 -6.05
CA LEU A 240 18.18 -3.60 -5.32
C LEU A 240 18.89 -4.46 -4.26
N PRO A 241 20.20 -4.31 -4.10
CA PRO A 241 20.90 -4.94 -3.00
C PRO A 241 20.33 -4.43 -1.67
N LEU A 242 20.25 -5.34 -0.70
CA LEU A 242 19.82 -4.97 0.65
C LEU A 242 20.95 -4.18 1.33
N GLU A 243 20.65 -2.96 1.75
CA GLU A 243 21.60 -2.09 2.46
C GLU A 243 21.60 -2.44 3.96
N GLU A 244 22.39 -3.44 4.34
CA GLU A 244 22.38 -4.04 5.67
C GLU A 244 22.50 -3.01 6.81
N ALA A 245 23.37 -2.00 6.67
CA ALA A 245 23.54 -0.95 7.67
C ALA A 245 22.29 -0.06 7.85
N LYS A 246 21.52 0.17 6.78
CA LYS A 246 20.25 0.91 6.86
C LYS A 246 19.14 0.01 7.41
N LEU A 247 19.04 -1.21 6.89
CA LEU A 247 18.02 -2.17 7.30
C LEU A 247 18.18 -2.59 8.76
N GLY A 248 19.40 -2.75 9.27
CA GLY A 248 19.67 -3.08 10.66
C GLY A 248 19.21 -2.03 11.69
N LYS A 249 18.82 -0.83 11.23
CA LYS A 249 18.14 0.19 12.06
C LYS A 249 16.62 0.14 11.96
N ALA A 250 16.10 -0.58 10.99
CA ALA A 250 14.66 -0.61 10.72
C ALA A 250 13.96 -1.69 11.55
N GLU A 251 12.75 -1.38 11.97
CA GLU A 251 11.86 -2.31 12.65
C GLU A 251 10.45 -2.25 12.04
N PHE A 252 9.89 -3.41 11.75
CA PHE A 252 8.50 -3.58 11.37
C PHE A 252 7.70 -4.11 12.54
N ILE A 253 6.48 -3.59 12.71
CA ILE A 253 5.50 -4.14 13.65
C ILE A 253 4.20 -4.37 12.89
N GLU A 254 3.65 -5.57 12.95
CA GLU A 254 2.33 -5.91 12.41
C GLU A 254 1.39 -6.33 13.53
N TYR A 255 0.26 -5.63 13.64
CA TYR A 255 -0.85 -5.93 14.55
C TYR A 255 -1.90 -6.70 13.76
N TYR A 256 -1.98 -8.01 13.93
CA TYR A 256 -2.92 -8.83 13.18
C TYR A 256 -4.35 -8.55 13.58
N LEU A 257 -5.25 -8.45 12.61
CA LEU A 257 -6.66 -8.22 12.87
C LEU A 257 -7.22 -9.32 13.76
N THR A 258 -7.99 -8.90 14.78
CA THR A 258 -8.65 -9.83 15.69
C THR A 258 -9.60 -10.72 14.90
N PRO A 259 -9.52 -12.05 14.99
CA PRO A 259 -10.45 -12.95 14.34
C PRO A 259 -11.88 -12.73 14.85
N ASP A 260 -12.84 -12.94 13.96
CA ASP A 260 -14.23 -12.96 14.38
C ASP A 260 -14.52 -14.23 15.20
N ALA A 261 -15.34 -14.10 16.23
CA ALA A 261 -15.78 -15.24 17.01
C ALA A 261 -16.66 -16.20 16.17
N PRO A 262 -16.78 -17.47 16.55
CA PRO A 262 -17.70 -18.39 15.88
C PRO A 262 -19.13 -17.82 15.84
N GLY A 263 -19.76 -17.88 14.67
CA GLY A 263 -21.09 -17.34 14.41
C GLY A 263 -21.18 -15.81 14.33
N GLN A 264 -20.05 -15.10 14.28
CA GLN A 264 -20.01 -13.65 14.14
C GLN A 264 -19.13 -13.21 12.96
N GLY A 265 -19.39 -12.01 12.44
CA GLY A 265 -18.59 -11.41 11.38
C GLY A 265 -18.51 -12.30 10.14
N ILE A 266 -17.30 -12.63 9.66
CA ILE A 266 -17.11 -13.53 8.52
C ILE A 266 -17.58 -14.98 8.79
N ASN A 267 -17.72 -15.34 10.05
CA ASN A 267 -18.20 -16.66 10.49
C ASN A 267 -19.72 -16.69 10.73
N ASP A 268 -20.42 -15.58 10.49
CA ASP A 268 -21.88 -15.50 10.59
C ASP A 268 -22.51 -16.20 9.37
N PRO A 269 -23.45 -17.15 9.56
CA PRO A 269 -24.13 -17.88 8.47
C PRO A 269 -24.77 -16.95 7.42
N GLN A 270 -25.27 -15.78 7.81
CA GLN A 270 -25.87 -14.83 6.87
C GLN A 270 -24.87 -14.30 5.83
N PHE A 271 -23.57 -14.22 6.16
CA PHE A 271 -22.52 -13.76 5.27
C PHE A 271 -21.79 -14.89 4.55
N SER A 272 -21.90 -16.13 5.00
CA SER A 272 -21.21 -17.29 4.44
C SER A 272 -21.61 -17.61 3.00
N SER A 273 -22.83 -17.25 2.60
CA SER A 273 -23.34 -17.40 1.24
C SER A 273 -22.85 -16.32 0.27
N TRP A 274 -22.27 -15.25 0.78
CA TRP A 274 -21.82 -14.15 -0.05
C TRP A 274 -20.59 -14.54 -0.87
N LYS A 275 -20.60 -14.14 -2.12
CA LYS A 275 -19.55 -14.44 -3.10
C LYS A 275 -18.81 -13.16 -3.45
N GLY A 276 -17.58 -13.30 -3.90
CA GLY A 276 -16.78 -12.19 -4.38
C GLY A 276 -15.34 -12.26 -3.90
N GLN A 277 -14.58 -11.30 -4.30
CA GLN A 277 -13.14 -11.24 -4.11
C GLN A 277 -12.72 -11.33 -2.63
N PHE A 278 -13.50 -10.76 -1.73
CA PHE A 278 -13.16 -10.64 -0.31
C PHE A 278 -14.08 -11.47 0.62
N ALA A 279 -14.90 -12.36 0.05
CA ALA A 279 -15.79 -13.20 0.83
C ALA A 279 -15.00 -14.19 1.70
N GLY A 280 -15.48 -14.41 2.92
CA GLY A 280 -14.91 -15.37 3.86
C GLY A 280 -13.54 -15.00 4.44
N ARG A 281 -13.12 -13.73 4.34
CA ARG A 281 -11.84 -13.26 4.90
C ARG A 281 -11.88 -11.78 5.31
N ARG A 282 -11.00 -11.40 6.22
CA ARG A 282 -10.70 -10.01 6.56
C ARG A 282 -9.68 -9.45 5.56
N VAL A 283 -9.84 -8.19 5.11
CA VAL A 283 -8.93 -7.58 4.13
C VAL A 283 -8.74 -6.10 4.44
N GLY A 284 -7.59 -5.74 4.98
CA GLY A 284 -7.24 -4.33 5.19
C GLY A 284 -6.97 -3.61 3.86
N GLN A 285 -7.32 -2.32 3.78
CA GLN A 285 -7.13 -1.53 2.57
C GLN A 285 -6.44 -0.20 2.84
N ASP A 286 -7.03 0.68 3.61
CA ASP A 286 -6.54 2.04 3.86
C ASP A 286 -6.34 2.28 5.35
N VAL A 287 -5.34 3.08 5.70
CA VAL A 287 -5.00 3.43 7.09
C VAL A 287 -4.96 4.95 7.26
N ARG A 288 -5.52 5.45 8.39
CA ARG A 288 -5.51 6.86 8.79
C ARG A 288 -5.33 6.98 10.29
N PHE A 289 -4.85 8.14 10.74
CA PHE A 289 -4.59 8.44 12.15
C PHE A 289 -5.58 9.46 12.68
N ASP A 290 -6.04 9.26 13.93
CA ASP A 290 -6.82 10.28 14.63
C ASP A 290 -5.91 11.20 15.49
N ALA A 291 -6.53 12.19 16.13
CA ALA A 291 -5.81 13.13 16.98
C ALA A 291 -5.27 12.51 18.28
N GLU A 292 -5.84 11.39 18.70
CA GLU A 292 -5.43 10.63 19.87
C GLU A 292 -4.29 9.63 19.56
N GLY A 293 -3.89 9.51 18.29
CA GLY A 293 -2.81 8.62 17.85
C GLY A 293 -3.26 7.17 17.62
N ASN A 294 -4.55 6.92 17.48
CA ASN A 294 -5.06 5.63 17.04
C ASN A 294 -4.97 5.53 15.52
N VAL A 295 -4.98 4.30 15.02
CA VAL A 295 -4.99 3.99 13.60
C VAL A 295 -6.34 3.39 13.21
N TRP A 296 -6.92 3.94 12.16
CA TRP A 296 -8.18 3.50 11.58
C TRP A 296 -7.95 2.82 10.24
N LEU A 297 -8.63 1.70 10.01
CA LEU A 297 -8.44 0.85 8.83
C LEU A 297 -9.79 0.48 8.23
N THR A 298 -9.90 0.54 6.90
CA THR A 298 -11.01 -0.07 6.18
C THR A 298 -10.76 -1.57 6.00
N ASP A 299 -11.72 -2.39 6.44
CA ASP A 299 -11.74 -3.83 6.20
C ASP A 299 -12.79 -4.16 5.15
N ARG A 300 -12.32 -4.61 3.99
CA ARG A 300 -13.14 -4.95 2.81
C ARG A 300 -13.70 -6.37 2.84
N GLY A 301 -13.40 -7.13 3.89
CA GLY A 301 -14.01 -8.43 4.12
C GLY A 301 -15.52 -8.29 4.38
N TYR A 302 -16.29 -9.36 4.16
CA TYR A 302 -17.72 -9.33 4.44
C TYR A 302 -18.02 -9.93 5.82
N PRO A 303 -18.71 -9.18 6.70
CA PRO A 303 -19.26 -7.82 6.55
C PRO A 303 -18.16 -6.76 6.46
N ASN A 304 -18.39 -5.73 5.64
CA ASN A 304 -17.48 -4.59 5.55
C ASN A 304 -17.46 -3.80 6.86
N ARG A 305 -16.28 -3.31 7.25
CA ARG A 305 -16.06 -2.69 8.56
C ARG A 305 -15.05 -1.55 8.52
N LEU A 306 -15.21 -0.67 9.49
CA LEU A 306 -14.17 0.24 9.96
C LEU A 306 -13.53 -0.40 11.21
N VAL A 307 -12.20 -0.40 11.31
CA VAL A 307 -11.48 -0.98 12.44
C VAL A 307 -10.57 0.06 13.06
N LYS A 308 -10.64 0.21 14.38
CA LYS A 308 -9.76 1.05 15.21
C LYS A 308 -8.69 0.18 15.85
N LEU A 309 -7.45 0.66 15.87
CA LEU A 309 -6.31 0.13 16.62
C LEU A 309 -5.77 1.22 17.54
N ASP A 310 -5.60 0.93 18.82
CA ASP A 310 -4.67 1.67 19.69
C ASP A 310 -3.30 1.00 19.64
N PRO A 311 -2.31 1.56 18.95
CA PRO A 311 -1.01 0.91 18.79
C PRO A 311 -0.17 0.86 20.07
N ARG A 312 -0.52 1.64 21.10
CA ARG A 312 0.16 1.64 22.41
C ARG A 312 -0.19 0.42 23.26
N THR A 313 -1.32 -0.22 22.95
CA THR A 313 -1.83 -1.39 23.70
C THR A 313 -2.05 -2.60 22.82
N GLY A 314 -2.19 -2.41 21.49
CA GLY A 314 -2.61 -3.42 20.53
C GLY A 314 -4.12 -3.67 20.55
N ALA A 315 -4.91 -2.91 21.33
CA ALA A 315 -6.36 -3.07 21.41
C ALA A 315 -7.04 -2.68 20.09
N GLN A 316 -8.00 -3.50 19.65
CA GLN A 316 -8.74 -3.29 18.41
C GLN A 316 -10.25 -3.28 18.65
N LYS A 317 -10.97 -2.46 17.89
CA LYS A 317 -12.44 -2.42 17.86
C LYS A 317 -12.94 -2.29 16.42
N SER A 318 -13.94 -3.09 16.08
CA SER A 318 -14.54 -3.11 14.72
C SER A 318 -15.95 -2.54 14.75
N TYR A 319 -16.30 -1.81 13.68
CA TYR A 319 -17.61 -1.21 13.48
C TYR A 319 -18.13 -1.62 12.11
N VAL A 320 -19.21 -2.38 12.06
CA VAL A 320 -19.84 -2.83 10.83
C VAL A 320 -20.50 -1.63 10.13
N LEU A 321 -20.37 -1.55 8.80
CA LEU A 321 -20.99 -0.48 8.02
C LEU A 321 -22.53 -0.56 8.08
N PRO A 322 -23.26 0.57 7.87
CA PRO A 322 -24.72 0.61 7.87
C PRO A 322 -25.36 -0.38 6.89
N ASP A 323 -24.81 -0.48 5.68
CA ASP A 323 -25.09 -1.61 4.76
C ASP A 323 -23.80 -2.42 4.56
N PRO A 324 -23.62 -3.54 5.27
CA PRO A 324 -22.41 -4.36 5.18
C PRO A 324 -22.23 -5.07 3.84
N ARG A 325 -23.22 -5.00 2.94
CA ARG A 325 -23.15 -5.53 1.56
C ARG A 325 -22.46 -4.56 0.61
N ASN A 326 -22.47 -3.26 0.91
CA ASN A 326 -21.68 -2.26 0.20
C ASN A 326 -20.23 -2.39 0.64
N GLY A 327 -19.30 -2.33 -0.34
CA GLY A 327 -17.88 -2.30 -0.06
C GLY A 327 -17.46 -0.96 0.55
N ASN A 328 -16.30 -0.94 1.17
CA ASN A 328 -15.59 0.30 1.50
C ASN A 328 -14.22 0.25 0.84
N HIS A 329 -13.66 1.41 0.52
CA HIS A 329 -12.33 1.45 -0.06
C HIS A 329 -11.41 2.37 0.74
N ASP A 330 -11.69 3.65 0.74
CA ASP A 330 -10.88 4.64 1.44
C ASP A 330 -11.53 5.09 2.74
N VAL A 331 -10.69 5.43 3.70
CA VAL A 331 -11.04 6.16 4.92
C VAL A 331 -10.25 7.46 4.95
N ASN A 332 -10.85 8.53 5.44
CA ASN A 332 -10.14 9.76 5.75
C ASN A 332 -10.76 10.45 6.98
N ILE A 333 -10.01 11.31 7.67
CA ILE A 333 -10.45 11.95 8.91
C ILE A 333 -10.43 13.46 8.71
N ASP A 334 -11.54 14.13 8.96
CA ASP A 334 -11.64 15.56 8.81
C ASP A 334 -11.11 16.32 10.06
N ARG A 335 -11.02 17.66 9.97
CA ARG A 335 -10.47 18.49 11.06
C ARG A 335 -11.28 18.44 12.35
N THR A 336 -12.54 18.03 12.28
CA THR A 336 -13.40 17.85 13.46
C THR A 336 -13.21 16.49 14.11
N GLY A 337 -12.43 15.60 13.48
CA GLY A 337 -12.21 14.23 13.90
C GLY A 337 -13.29 13.26 13.39
N MET A 338 -14.21 13.71 12.52
CA MET A 338 -15.17 12.85 11.84
C MET A 338 -14.43 11.95 10.86
N ILE A 339 -14.74 10.69 10.87
CA ILE A 339 -14.14 9.67 10.01
C ILE A 339 -15.07 9.43 8.81
N TRP A 340 -14.55 9.63 7.62
CA TRP A 340 -15.29 9.50 6.38
C TRP A 340 -14.87 8.25 5.63
N LEU A 341 -15.85 7.52 5.07
CA LEU A 341 -15.64 6.33 4.25
C LEU A 341 -16.37 6.49 2.92
N ALA A 342 -15.74 6.00 1.87
CA ALA A 342 -16.34 5.94 0.54
C ALA A 342 -16.86 4.53 0.27
N GLU A 343 -18.15 4.38 0.05
CA GLU A 343 -18.74 3.09 -0.37
C GLU A 343 -18.27 2.71 -1.77
N ALA A 344 -17.69 1.54 -1.89
CA ALA A 344 -17.12 0.99 -3.12
C ALA A 344 -17.95 -0.18 -3.67
N GLU A 345 -17.36 -0.97 -4.57
CA GLU A 345 -17.97 -2.21 -5.03
C GLU A 345 -18.28 -3.16 -3.86
N GLY A 346 -19.36 -3.90 -3.95
CA GLY A 346 -19.82 -4.82 -2.92
C GLY A 346 -20.70 -5.95 -3.49
N GLN A 347 -21.47 -6.58 -2.62
CA GLN A 347 -22.40 -7.66 -3.02
C GLN A 347 -23.56 -7.16 -3.92
N LYS A 348 -23.84 -5.88 -3.89
CA LYS A 348 -24.82 -5.22 -4.75
C LYS A 348 -24.13 -4.13 -5.57
N PRO A 349 -23.57 -4.46 -6.74
CA PRO A 349 -22.88 -3.47 -7.56
C PRO A 349 -23.78 -2.31 -8.00
N ASP A 350 -25.07 -2.55 -8.20
CA ASP A 350 -26.03 -1.56 -8.68
C ASP A 350 -26.70 -0.76 -7.53
N ALA A 351 -26.33 -1.04 -6.25
CA ALA A 351 -26.84 -0.29 -5.12
C ALA A 351 -26.32 1.15 -5.14
N GLU A 352 -27.13 2.08 -4.69
CA GLU A 352 -26.71 3.45 -4.42
C GLU A 352 -25.49 3.47 -3.50
N LYS A 353 -24.53 4.34 -3.76
CA LYS A 353 -23.28 4.48 -3.02
C LYS A 353 -23.25 5.77 -2.24
N HIS A 354 -22.87 5.67 -0.99
CA HIS A 354 -22.89 6.75 -0.03
C HIS A 354 -21.49 7.14 0.42
N LEU A 355 -21.36 8.40 0.75
CA LEU A 355 -20.31 8.89 1.63
C LEU A 355 -20.82 8.70 3.07
N LEU A 356 -20.08 7.92 3.87
CA LEU A 356 -20.42 7.63 5.26
C LEU A 356 -19.57 8.48 6.19
N GLY A 357 -20.18 9.11 7.19
CA GLY A 357 -19.48 9.83 8.26
C GLY A 357 -19.69 9.16 9.60
N PHE A 358 -18.62 8.64 10.17
CA PHE A 358 -18.57 7.98 11.47
C PHE A 358 -18.01 8.94 12.53
N ASN A 359 -18.75 9.14 13.62
CA ASN A 359 -18.29 9.93 14.76
C ASN A 359 -17.61 9.02 15.80
N PRO A 360 -16.27 9.12 15.99
CA PRO A 360 -15.57 8.23 16.92
C PRO A 360 -15.91 8.48 18.40
N LYS A 361 -16.52 9.63 18.75
CA LYS A 361 -16.93 9.95 20.12
C LYS A 361 -18.25 9.28 20.49
N THR A 362 -19.21 9.26 19.55
CA THR A 362 -20.52 8.62 19.72
C THR A 362 -20.50 7.16 19.25
N GLU A 363 -19.47 6.78 18.50
CA GLU A 363 -19.31 5.47 17.86
C GLU A 363 -20.48 5.12 16.91
N LYS A 364 -21.02 6.14 16.22
CA LYS A 364 -22.15 5.99 15.29
C LYS A 364 -21.84 6.57 13.92
N PHE A 365 -22.44 5.97 12.90
CA PHE A 365 -22.53 6.56 11.58
C PHE A 365 -23.62 7.66 11.61
N GLU A 366 -23.19 8.92 11.59
CA GLU A 366 -24.08 10.09 11.66
C GLU A 366 -24.43 10.66 10.30
N TYR A 367 -23.65 10.30 9.27
CA TYR A 367 -23.89 10.70 7.89
C TYR A 367 -23.96 9.47 6.99
N ILE A 368 -25.00 9.42 6.17
CA ILE A 368 -25.19 8.47 5.06
C ILE A 368 -25.68 9.32 3.90
N ILE A 369 -24.77 9.73 3.01
CA ILE A 369 -25.02 10.77 2.01
C ILE A 369 -24.93 10.16 0.61
N PRO A 370 -26.04 10.13 -0.17
CA PRO A 370 -25.99 9.75 -1.56
C PRO A 370 -25.16 10.80 -2.33
N MET A 371 -24.15 10.35 -3.08
CA MET A 371 -23.20 11.26 -3.72
C MET A 371 -23.53 11.57 -5.19
N ASP A 372 -24.69 11.15 -5.67
CA ASP A 372 -25.24 11.51 -6.98
C ASP A 372 -26.78 11.59 -6.92
N PRO A 373 -27.34 12.48 -6.07
CA PRO A 373 -28.79 12.55 -5.83
C PRO A 373 -29.58 12.98 -7.08
N ASP A 374 -28.97 13.74 -7.98
CA ASP A 374 -29.59 14.21 -9.21
C ASP A 374 -29.40 13.27 -10.40
N HIS A 375 -28.78 12.09 -10.17
CA HIS A 375 -28.48 11.07 -11.18
C HIS A 375 -27.72 11.61 -12.41
N VAL A 376 -26.76 12.49 -12.19
CA VAL A 376 -25.89 13.06 -13.23
C VAL A 376 -25.06 11.98 -13.90
N ILE A 377 -24.64 10.96 -13.12
CA ILE A 377 -23.82 9.86 -13.60
C ILE A 377 -24.70 8.74 -14.12
N ARG A 378 -24.61 8.46 -15.40
CA ARG A 378 -25.46 7.47 -16.09
C ARG A 378 -24.97 6.02 -15.98
N ASN A 379 -23.76 5.80 -15.46
CA ASN A 379 -23.21 4.45 -15.34
C ASN A 379 -23.75 3.73 -14.10
N GLU A 380 -24.43 2.62 -14.31
CA GLU A 380 -25.03 1.80 -13.24
C GLU A 380 -23.97 1.12 -12.35
N LYS A 381 -22.78 0.83 -12.87
CA LYS A 381 -21.68 0.18 -12.12
C LYS A 381 -20.73 1.19 -11.47
N LYS A 382 -21.20 2.36 -11.13
CA LYS A 382 -20.41 3.40 -10.45
C LYS A 382 -20.21 3.07 -8.97
N TRP A 383 -19.05 3.45 -8.42
CA TRP A 383 -18.79 3.43 -6.99
C TRP A 383 -17.82 4.54 -6.57
N LEU A 384 -17.81 4.85 -5.28
CA LEU A 384 -16.89 5.84 -4.73
C LEU A 384 -15.52 5.22 -4.47
N GLN A 385 -14.46 6.03 -4.53
CA GLN A 385 -13.10 5.52 -4.37
C GLN A 385 -12.33 6.31 -3.32
N SER A 386 -11.70 7.40 -3.71
CA SER A 386 -10.83 8.21 -2.87
C SER A 386 -11.48 9.53 -2.54
N MET A 387 -11.07 10.14 -1.42
CA MET A 387 -11.60 11.41 -0.99
C MET A 387 -10.52 12.34 -0.43
N ALA A 388 -10.79 13.63 -0.51
CA ALA A 388 -10.00 14.69 0.10
C ALA A 388 -10.91 15.79 0.64
N PHE A 389 -10.35 16.72 1.44
CA PHE A 389 -11.08 17.83 2.03
C PHE A 389 -10.44 19.15 1.60
N ASP A 390 -11.27 20.18 1.41
CA ASP A 390 -10.78 21.55 1.28
C ASP A 390 -10.59 22.23 2.65
N SER A 391 -10.14 23.48 2.64
CA SER A 391 -9.93 24.26 3.86
C SER A 391 -11.21 24.56 4.65
N GLN A 392 -12.36 24.48 4.00
CA GLN A 392 -13.68 24.61 4.61
C GLN A 392 -14.24 23.27 5.09
N ASN A 393 -13.46 22.20 4.97
CA ASN A 393 -13.84 20.85 5.37
C ASN A 393 -14.95 20.21 4.51
N ASN A 394 -15.17 20.73 3.30
CA ASN A 394 -16.03 20.04 2.32
C ASN A 394 -15.34 18.75 1.87
N VAL A 395 -16.15 17.73 1.57
CA VAL A 395 -15.63 16.42 1.17
C VAL A 395 -15.74 16.27 -0.35
N TYR A 396 -14.60 16.03 -0.99
CA TYR A 396 -14.54 15.70 -2.42
C TYR A 396 -14.25 14.21 -2.58
N VAL A 397 -15.03 13.52 -3.41
CA VAL A 397 -14.89 12.07 -3.64
C VAL A 397 -15.00 11.74 -5.11
N GLY A 398 -14.18 10.79 -5.58
CA GLY A 398 -14.16 10.33 -6.95
C GLY A 398 -15.20 9.26 -7.22
N TRP A 399 -15.99 9.42 -8.27
CA TRP A 399 -16.83 8.40 -8.86
C TRP A 399 -16.02 7.59 -9.88
N ILE A 400 -15.38 6.51 -9.40
CA ILE A 400 -14.76 5.53 -10.30
C ILE A 400 -15.85 4.92 -11.19
N MET A 401 -15.56 4.57 -12.42
CA MET A 401 -16.57 4.17 -13.43
C MET A 401 -17.65 5.22 -13.72
N GLY A 402 -17.73 6.29 -12.94
CA GLY A 402 -18.64 7.40 -13.18
C GLY A 402 -17.99 8.58 -13.89
N GLY A 403 -16.65 8.62 -13.92
CA GLY A 403 -15.90 9.68 -14.60
C GLY A 403 -16.11 11.07 -14.02
N ALA A 404 -16.40 11.18 -12.72
CA ALA A 404 -16.77 12.44 -12.10
C ALA A 404 -16.13 12.64 -10.72
N LEU A 405 -16.00 13.89 -10.31
CA LEU A 405 -15.74 14.31 -8.96
C LEU A 405 -17.06 14.76 -8.33
N ALA A 406 -17.36 14.33 -7.11
CA ALA A 406 -18.48 14.83 -6.33
C ALA A 406 -17.99 15.62 -5.12
N LYS A 407 -18.70 16.69 -4.76
CA LYS A 407 -18.47 17.52 -3.58
C LYS A 407 -19.68 17.42 -2.65
N PHE A 408 -19.44 17.10 -1.39
CA PHE A 408 -20.40 17.35 -0.31
C PHE A 408 -20.02 18.63 0.43
N ASP A 409 -20.85 19.64 0.32
CA ASP A 409 -20.69 20.92 1.00
C ASP A 409 -21.18 20.81 2.45
N ARG A 410 -20.27 20.98 3.41
CA ARG A 410 -20.56 20.78 4.83
C ARG A 410 -21.49 21.83 5.42
N ALA A 411 -21.48 23.04 4.90
CA ALA A 411 -22.31 24.14 5.40
C ALA A 411 -23.75 24.01 4.88
N THR A 412 -23.90 23.80 3.57
CA THR A 412 -25.21 23.78 2.91
C THR A 412 -25.85 22.39 2.87
N LYS A 413 -25.06 21.32 3.17
CA LYS A 413 -25.45 19.91 3.05
C LYS A 413 -25.81 19.47 1.63
N LYS A 414 -25.41 20.23 0.62
CA LYS A 414 -25.66 19.93 -0.79
C LYS A 414 -24.55 19.07 -1.38
N VAL A 415 -24.93 18.22 -2.32
CA VAL A 415 -24.01 17.46 -3.17
C VAL A 415 -23.99 18.10 -4.55
N SER A 416 -22.80 18.23 -5.13
CA SER A 416 -22.58 18.69 -6.50
C SER A 416 -21.70 17.69 -7.21
N VAL A 417 -21.99 17.38 -8.48
CA VAL A 417 -21.23 16.41 -9.29
C VAL A 417 -20.63 17.14 -10.49
N PHE A 418 -19.33 16.95 -10.69
CA PHE A 418 -18.53 17.57 -11.75
C PHE A 418 -17.96 16.48 -12.67
N PRO A 419 -18.52 16.25 -13.86
CA PRO A 419 -17.96 15.35 -14.85
C PRO A 419 -16.55 15.80 -15.24
N ILE A 420 -15.59 14.87 -15.25
CA ILE A 420 -14.21 15.18 -15.63
C ILE A 420 -14.13 15.24 -17.17
N PRO A 421 -13.67 16.35 -17.76
CA PRO A 421 -13.75 16.61 -19.19
C PRO A 421 -12.65 15.88 -19.99
N THR A 422 -12.54 14.58 -19.80
CA THR A 422 -11.62 13.74 -20.57
C THR A 422 -12.23 12.36 -20.79
N HIS A 423 -11.90 11.77 -21.91
CA HIS A 423 -12.27 10.40 -22.21
C HIS A 423 -11.63 9.47 -21.17
N ASN A 424 -12.36 8.46 -20.71
CA ASN A 424 -11.88 7.48 -19.73
C ASN A 424 -11.40 8.06 -18.40
N ALA A 425 -12.05 9.08 -17.93
CA ALA A 425 -11.80 9.55 -16.59
C ALA A 425 -12.19 8.47 -15.57
N ILE A 426 -11.20 7.83 -14.97
CA ILE A 426 -11.40 6.97 -13.81
C ILE A 426 -10.69 7.61 -12.64
N PRO A 427 -11.36 8.49 -11.88
CA PRO A 427 -10.76 9.15 -10.73
C PRO A 427 -10.47 8.13 -9.64
N TYR A 428 -9.19 7.83 -9.43
CA TYR A 428 -8.75 6.78 -8.51
C TYR A 428 -8.23 7.36 -7.18
N GLY A 429 -7.11 8.08 -7.19
CA GLY A 429 -6.57 8.78 -6.03
C GLY A 429 -6.93 10.24 -6.05
N ILE A 430 -7.27 10.83 -4.91
CA ILE A 430 -7.56 12.25 -4.77
C ILE A 430 -6.80 12.81 -3.57
N ILE A 431 -6.19 13.97 -3.74
CA ILE A 431 -5.51 14.72 -2.69
C ILE A 431 -5.77 16.22 -2.88
N ALA A 432 -5.92 16.97 -1.79
CA ALA A 432 -5.95 18.41 -1.83
C ALA A 432 -4.55 19.01 -1.74
N ASP A 433 -4.29 20.09 -2.46
CA ASP A 433 -3.09 20.89 -2.30
C ASP A 433 -3.31 22.07 -1.32
N ARG A 434 -2.26 22.87 -1.11
CA ARG A 434 -2.31 24.01 -0.17
C ARG A 434 -3.21 25.16 -0.62
N ASN A 435 -3.59 25.16 -1.89
CA ASN A 435 -4.44 26.17 -2.51
C ASN A 435 -5.88 25.66 -2.70
N ASP A 436 -6.25 24.59 -1.99
CA ASP A 436 -7.55 23.93 -2.08
C ASP A 436 -7.85 23.31 -3.46
N ASN A 437 -6.88 23.15 -4.37
CA ASN A 437 -7.11 22.39 -5.57
C ASN A 437 -7.17 20.89 -5.26
N MET A 438 -8.07 20.17 -5.92
CA MET A 438 -8.13 18.71 -5.87
C MET A 438 -7.32 18.11 -7.00
N TRP A 439 -6.27 17.36 -6.66
CA TRP A 439 -5.46 16.61 -7.62
C TRP A 439 -5.98 15.18 -7.70
N ILE A 440 -6.19 14.71 -8.92
CA ILE A 440 -6.92 13.46 -9.18
C ILE A 440 -6.07 12.59 -10.11
N ALA A 441 -5.77 11.39 -9.66
CA ALA A 441 -5.17 10.36 -10.51
C ALA A 441 -6.24 9.78 -11.43
N LEU A 442 -6.05 9.89 -12.73
CA LEU A 442 -6.94 9.30 -13.74
C LEU A 442 -6.37 7.94 -14.16
N TRP A 443 -6.80 6.92 -13.44
CA TRP A 443 -6.19 5.59 -13.49
C TRP A 443 -5.97 5.06 -14.90
N ASP A 444 -7.00 5.09 -15.72
CA ASP A 444 -6.98 4.38 -17.00
C ASP A 444 -6.25 5.15 -18.12
N SER A 445 -6.31 6.46 -18.09
CA SER A 445 -5.64 7.32 -19.09
C SER A 445 -4.16 7.57 -18.78
N GLY A 446 -3.70 7.25 -17.55
CA GLY A 446 -2.37 7.61 -17.09
C GLY A 446 -2.15 9.11 -16.88
N ASN A 447 -3.22 9.89 -16.85
CA ASN A 447 -3.21 11.34 -16.69
C ASN A 447 -3.44 11.76 -15.23
N ILE A 448 -3.14 13.01 -14.95
CA ILE A 448 -3.48 13.71 -13.71
C ILE A 448 -4.45 14.85 -14.03
N ALA A 449 -5.53 14.96 -13.28
CA ALA A 449 -6.42 16.11 -13.32
C ALA A 449 -6.21 17.00 -12.10
N LYS A 450 -6.22 18.30 -12.31
CA LYS A 450 -6.36 19.32 -11.27
C LYS A 450 -7.76 19.89 -11.37
N PHE A 451 -8.50 19.91 -10.27
CA PHE A 451 -9.76 20.63 -10.15
C PHE A 451 -9.55 21.84 -9.25
N ASP A 452 -9.76 23.03 -9.80
CA ASP A 452 -9.73 24.29 -9.06
C ASP A 452 -11.08 24.49 -8.37
N THR A 453 -11.10 24.42 -7.06
CA THR A 453 -12.34 24.52 -6.26
C THR A 453 -12.92 25.92 -6.20
N HIS A 454 -12.19 26.95 -6.63
CA HIS A 454 -12.65 28.35 -6.63
C HIS A 454 -13.51 28.67 -7.87
N ASN A 455 -13.20 28.03 -8.99
CA ASN A 455 -13.90 28.29 -10.26
C ASN A 455 -14.55 27.03 -10.87
N ASN A 456 -14.38 25.86 -10.23
CA ASN A 456 -14.87 24.55 -10.66
C ASN A 456 -14.36 24.12 -12.05
N GLN A 457 -13.11 24.44 -12.39
CA GLN A 457 -12.50 24.11 -13.67
C GLN A 457 -11.46 22.99 -13.53
N PHE A 458 -11.42 22.12 -14.54
CA PHE A 458 -10.41 21.08 -14.65
C PHE A 458 -9.26 21.48 -15.56
N THR A 459 -8.05 21.07 -15.18
CA THR A 459 -6.85 21.06 -16.04
C THR A 459 -6.29 19.66 -16.06
N ILE A 460 -5.99 19.13 -17.26
CA ILE A 460 -5.47 17.76 -17.45
C ILE A 460 -3.99 17.82 -17.80
N PHE A 461 -3.18 17.01 -17.13
CA PHE A 461 -1.75 16.83 -17.35
C PHE A 461 -1.49 15.40 -17.82
N ALA A 462 -0.91 15.26 -19.01
CA ALA A 462 -0.56 13.96 -19.59
C ALA A 462 0.80 13.49 -19.05
N ALA A 463 0.85 12.26 -18.53
CA ALA A 463 2.13 11.65 -18.17
C ALA A 463 2.95 11.30 -19.42
N PRO A 464 4.29 11.52 -19.41
CA PRO A 464 5.15 11.23 -20.57
C PRO A 464 5.15 9.76 -20.98
N THR A 465 5.12 8.84 -20.01
CA THR A 465 5.04 7.40 -20.30
C THR A 465 3.61 6.97 -20.60
N TYR A 466 3.39 6.47 -21.82
CA TYR A 466 2.10 5.92 -22.27
C TYR A 466 2.33 4.57 -23.00
N PRO A 467 1.45 3.57 -22.85
CA PRO A 467 0.38 3.50 -21.86
C PRO A 467 0.93 3.31 -20.44
N SER A 468 0.26 3.90 -19.48
CA SER A 468 0.56 3.76 -18.05
C SER A 468 -0.70 3.89 -17.21
N GLN A 469 -0.60 3.55 -15.94
CA GLN A 469 -1.68 3.74 -14.98
C GLN A 469 -1.18 4.53 -13.78
N VAL A 470 -1.91 5.55 -13.38
CA VAL A 470 -1.67 6.31 -12.15
C VAL A 470 -2.70 5.90 -11.11
N ARG A 471 -2.25 5.46 -9.93
CA ARG A 471 -3.15 4.98 -8.87
C ARG A 471 -3.37 6.04 -7.80
N ARG A 472 -2.32 6.41 -7.11
CA ARG A 472 -2.36 7.33 -5.98
C ARG A 472 -1.36 8.45 -6.17
N LEU A 473 -1.64 9.54 -5.49
CA LEU A 473 -0.81 10.72 -5.54
C LEU A 473 -0.79 11.41 -4.16
N ASN A 474 0.24 12.19 -3.92
CA ASN A 474 0.39 12.99 -2.72
C ASN A 474 1.09 14.32 -3.03
N VAL A 475 0.94 15.30 -2.16
CA VAL A 475 1.53 16.63 -2.30
C VAL A 475 2.70 16.77 -1.33
N ASP A 476 3.85 17.21 -1.84
CA ASP A 476 5.05 17.41 -1.02
C ASP A 476 5.04 18.76 -0.28
N ALA A 477 6.06 18.98 0.56
CA ALA A 477 6.24 20.23 1.31
C ALA A 477 6.39 21.47 0.41
N GLN A 478 6.75 21.34 -0.84
CA GLN A 478 6.86 22.38 -1.85
C GLN A 478 5.62 22.52 -2.74
N ASN A 479 4.54 21.80 -2.39
CA ASN A 479 3.29 21.77 -3.15
C ASN A 479 3.40 21.07 -4.53
N ASN A 480 4.44 20.27 -4.80
CA ASN A 480 4.49 19.44 -5.99
C ASN A 480 3.66 18.17 -5.79
N VAL A 481 3.19 17.58 -6.89
CA VAL A 481 2.40 16.34 -6.86
C VAL A 481 3.29 15.16 -7.21
N TRP A 482 3.41 14.21 -6.29
CA TRP A 482 4.10 12.94 -6.50
C TRP A 482 3.10 11.82 -6.73
N PHE A 483 3.42 10.88 -7.60
CA PHE A 483 2.54 9.74 -7.90
C PHE A 483 3.29 8.52 -8.41
N GLY A 484 2.70 7.35 -8.16
CA GLY A 484 3.18 6.08 -8.69
C GLY A 484 2.56 5.78 -10.06
N MET A 485 3.35 5.20 -10.96
CA MET A 485 2.91 4.82 -12.30
C MET A 485 3.23 3.36 -12.59
N TRP A 486 2.24 2.63 -13.05
CA TRP A 486 2.43 1.28 -13.60
C TRP A 486 2.64 1.37 -15.10
N ALA A 487 3.66 0.69 -15.61
CA ALA A 487 3.98 0.71 -17.01
C ALA A 487 3.66 -0.61 -17.75
N GLY A 488 3.37 -1.68 -17.00
CA GLY A 488 3.00 -2.99 -17.52
C GLY A 488 4.14 -3.78 -18.18
N GLY A 489 4.02 -5.10 -18.16
CA GLY A 489 4.99 -6.03 -18.76
C GLY A 489 6.40 -5.85 -18.21
N PRO A 490 7.44 -5.98 -19.05
CA PRO A 490 8.83 -5.87 -18.61
C PRO A 490 9.28 -4.44 -18.32
N ARG A 491 8.42 -3.44 -18.57
CA ARG A 491 8.74 -2.03 -18.33
C ARG A 491 8.74 -1.75 -16.82
N PRO A 492 9.73 -1.00 -16.29
CA PRO A 492 9.75 -0.65 -14.88
C PRO A 492 8.59 0.27 -14.53
N GLY A 493 7.97 0.03 -13.39
CA GLY A 493 7.10 1.03 -12.77
C GLY A 493 7.90 2.29 -12.43
N LYS A 494 7.22 3.41 -12.32
CA LYS A 494 7.86 4.71 -12.13
C LYS A 494 7.28 5.46 -10.94
N LEU A 495 8.14 6.20 -10.28
CA LEU A 495 7.78 7.32 -9.43
C LEU A 495 7.81 8.58 -10.30
N ALA A 496 6.82 9.44 -10.19
CA ALA A 496 6.76 10.67 -10.95
C ALA A 496 6.46 11.87 -10.07
N LYS A 497 6.97 13.04 -10.49
CA LYS A 497 6.77 14.35 -9.87
C LYS A 497 6.21 15.32 -10.89
N LEU A 498 5.06 15.93 -10.59
CA LEU A 498 4.54 17.07 -11.31
C LEU A 498 4.90 18.35 -10.54
N ASP A 499 5.65 19.22 -11.17
CA ASP A 499 5.94 20.57 -10.70
C ASP A 499 4.74 21.48 -10.99
N GLN A 500 4.08 21.95 -9.95
CA GLN A 500 2.84 22.74 -10.11
C GLN A 500 3.08 24.12 -10.75
N THR A 501 4.29 24.66 -10.66
CA THR A 501 4.61 25.96 -11.25
C THR A 501 4.78 25.89 -12.75
N THR A 502 5.43 24.83 -13.23
CA THR A 502 5.77 24.66 -14.65
C THR A 502 4.84 23.70 -15.39
N GLY A 503 4.08 22.89 -14.67
CA GLY A 503 3.28 21.79 -15.24
C GLY A 503 4.13 20.61 -15.74
N ARG A 504 5.45 20.64 -15.52
CA ARG A 504 6.37 19.60 -16.00
C ARG A 504 6.28 18.35 -15.13
N ILE A 505 6.17 17.19 -15.78
CA ILE A 505 6.26 15.88 -15.13
C ILE A 505 7.66 15.31 -15.36
N THR A 506 8.31 14.91 -14.26
CA THR A 506 9.60 14.20 -14.26
C THR A 506 9.38 12.79 -13.73
N GLU A 507 9.89 11.79 -14.44
CA GLU A 507 9.71 10.37 -14.11
C GLU A 507 11.03 9.74 -13.68
N TYR A 508 10.97 8.87 -12.67
CA TYR A 508 12.09 8.09 -12.10
C TYR A 508 11.74 6.61 -12.17
N ASN A 509 12.57 5.81 -12.84
CA ASN A 509 12.36 4.37 -12.89
C ASN A 509 12.59 3.76 -11.49
N VAL A 510 11.61 3.02 -10.97
CA VAL A 510 11.82 2.21 -9.77
C VAL A 510 12.77 1.07 -10.14
N PRO A 511 13.92 0.91 -9.48
CA PRO A 511 14.99 0.01 -9.93
C PRO A 511 14.69 -1.44 -9.54
N ARG A 512 13.53 -1.91 -9.92
CA ARG A 512 13.05 -3.27 -9.75
C ARG A 512 12.18 -3.62 -10.95
N ARG A 513 12.43 -4.78 -11.54
CA ARG A 513 11.53 -5.33 -12.54
C ARG A 513 10.15 -5.51 -11.91
N ASN A 514 9.09 -5.38 -12.66
CA ASN A 514 7.71 -5.53 -12.22
C ASN A 514 7.29 -4.70 -10.98
N ALA A 515 8.01 -3.65 -10.62
CA ALA A 515 7.53 -2.71 -9.62
C ALA A 515 6.22 -2.08 -10.09
N ASN A 516 5.24 -2.06 -9.22
CA ASN A 516 3.95 -1.41 -9.45
C ASN A 516 3.69 -0.38 -8.33
N PRO A 517 4.32 0.80 -8.39
CA PRO A 517 4.14 1.85 -7.41
C PRO A 517 2.66 2.22 -7.29
N TYR A 518 2.10 2.07 -6.10
CA TYR A 518 0.67 2.26 -5.88
C TYR A 518 0.37 3.57 -5.16
N ASP A 519 0.97 3.77 -4.00
CA ASP A 519 0.82 4.97 -3.18
C ASP A 519 2.17 5.59 -2.87
N VAL A 520 2.19 6.89 -2.65
CA VAL A 520 3.40 7.65 -2.36
C VAL A 520 3.15 8.63 -1.23
N SER A 521 4.16 8.88 -0.40
CA SER A 521 4.07 9.88 0.67
C SER A 521 5.45 10.45 1.01
N GLN A 522 5.53 11.74 1.38
CA GLN A 522 6.76 12.38 1.80
C GLN A 522 6.96 12.24 3.31
N ASP A 523 8.19 11.89 3.73
CA ASP A 523 8.57 11.91 5.13
C ASP A 523 9.01 13.32 5.59
N PRO A 524 9.16 13.57 6.93
CA PRO A 524 9.63 14.86 7.43
C PRO A 524 11.01 15.28 6.93
N ASP A 525 11.85 14.35 6.52
CA ASP A 525 13.21 14.60 5.99
C ASP A 525 13.19 14.91 4.47
N GLY A 526 12.00 14.86 3.83
CA GLY A 526 11.79 15.18 2.42
C GLY A 526 12.01 14.02 1.47
N ASN A 527 12.19 12.78 1.96
CA ASN A 527 12.24 11.61 1.10
C ASN A 527 10.81 11.19 0.69
N ILE A 528 10.70 10.52 -0.44
CA ILE A 528 9.44 9.98 -0.93
C ILE A 528 9.41 8.47 -0.68
N TRP A 529 8.42 8.03 0.06
CA TRP A 529 8.15 6.62 0.28
C TRP A 529 7.13 6.11 -0.72
N VAL A 530 7.35 4.91 -1.22
CA VAL A 530 6.57 4.30 -2.29
C VAL A 530 6.08 2.93 -1.85
N ALA A 531 4.78 2.76 -1.82
CA ALA A 531 4.16 1.46 -1.64
C ALA A 531 4.20 0.70 -2.97
N ASP A 532 4.79 -0.49 -2.98
CA ASP A 532 4.86 -1.34 -4.15
C ASP A 532 3.91 -2.54 -3.99
N VAL A 533 3.08 -2.75 -5.01
CA VAL A 533 2.20 -3.92 -5.10
C VAL A 533 2.68 -4.88 -6.20
N GLY A 534 3.90 -4.68 -6.70
CA GLY A 534 4.48 -5.44 -7.80
C GLY A 534 5.11 -6.76 -7.38
N GLY A 535 4.93 -7.77 -8.22
CA GLY A 535 5.64 -9.03 -8.14
C GLY A 535 5.30 -9.93 -6.95
N SER A 536 6.10 -10.96 -6.78
CA SER A 536 6.00 -11.96 -5.69
C SER A 536 6.70 -11.53 -4.40
N ALA A 537 7.20 -10.30 -4.33
CA ALA A 537 7.94 -9.78 -3.18
C ALA A 537 7.67 -8.28 -3.01
N ALA A 538 6.39 -7.94 -2.81
CA ALA A 538 5.96 -6.57 -2.56
C ALA A 538 6.77 -5.94 -1.41
N SER A 539 7.16 -4.68 -1.60
CA SER A 539 8.11 -3.97 -0.73
C SER A 539 7.70 -2.52 -0.54
N ILE A 540 8.36 -1.85 0.37
CA ILE A 540 8.30 -0.41 0.51
C ILE A 540 9.64 0.15 0.04
N PHE A 541 9.61 1.15 -0.84
CA PHE A 541 10.81 1.85 -1.29
C PHE A 541 10.89 3.24 -0.66
N LYS A 542 12.10 3.65 -0.32
CA LYS A 542 12.44 5.02 0.02
C LYS A 542 13.21 5.64 -1.15
N PHE A 543 12.73 6.73 -1.70
CA PHE A 543 13.41 7.53 -2.72
C PHE A 543 13.93 8.82 -2.09
N ASN A 544 15.21 9.11 -2.30
CA ASN A 544 15.82 10.37 -1.90
C ASN A 544 15.86 11.32 -3.14
N PRO A 545 15.07 12.41 -3.16
CA PRO A 545 15.04 13.31 -4.31
C PRO A 545 16.35 14.07 -4.58
N ARG A 546 17.27 14.15 -3.60
CA ARG A 546 18.52 14.91 -3.72
C ARG A 546 19.55 14.19 -4.59
N ASP A 547 19.68 12.88 -4.42
CA ASP A 547 20.64 12.02 -5.14
C ASP A 547 19.95 10.99 -6.05
N GLN A 548 18.61 10.98 -6.05
CA GLN A 548 17.76 10.07 -6.81
C GLN A 548 17.99 8.59 -6.51
N SER A 549 18.50 8.28 -5.31
CA SER A 549 18.72 6.93 -4.88
C SER A 549 17.46 6.28 -4.32
N PHE A 550 17.35 4.95 -4.48
CA PHE A 550 16.31 4.14 -3.88
C PHE A 550 16.89 3.20 -2.83
N THR A 551 16.19 3.04 -1.72
CA THR A 551 16.45 2.01 -0.70
C THR A 551 15.24 1.11 -0.59
N LEU A 552 15.47 -0.21 -0.60
CA LEU A 552 14.43 -1.24 -0.53
C LEU A 552 14.24 -1.71 0.91
N TYR A 553 12.98 -1.77 1.35
CA TYR A 553 12.57 -2.34 2.63
C TYR A 553 11.61 -3.53 2.39
N PRO A 554 12.13 -4.77 2.31
CA PRO A 554 11.29 -5.97 2.21
C PRO A 554 10.42 -6.13 3.45
N LYS A 555 9.11 -6.32 3.25
CA LYS A 555 8.13 -6.44 4.35
C LYS A 555 8.18 -7.81 5.02
N PRO A 556 7.63 -7.94 6.26
CA PRO A 556 7.47 -9.23 6.93
C PRO A 556 6.67 -10.22 6.09
N GLN A 557 5.55 -9.79 5.55
CA GLN A 557 4.69 -10.57 4.66
C GLN A 557 5.05 -10.25 3.20
N ARG A 558 6.02 -10.97 2.66
CA ARG A 558 6.52 -10.74 1.28
C ARG A 558 5.47 -10.96 0.20
N THR A 559 4.43 -11.73 0.50
CA THR A 559 3.35 -12.07 -0.43
C THR A 559 2.13 -11.19 -0.30
N ALA A 560 2.10 -10.25 0.63
CA ALA A 560 1.02 -9.28 0.80
C ALA A 560 1.38 -7.97 0.11
N ASP A 561 0.51 -7.50 -0.77
CA ASP A 561 0.66 -6.16 -1.35
C ASP A 561 0.38 -5.05 -0.31
N THR A 562 0.74 -3.83 -0.65
CA THR A 562 0.55 -2.67 0.23
C THR A 562 -0.03 -1.53 -0.59
N PRO A 563 -1.37 -1.43 -0.67
CA PRO A 563 -2.00 -0.43 -1.53
C PRO A 563 -1.93 1.00 -0.97
N LYS A 564 -1.68 1.14 0.32
CA LYS A 564 -1.69 2.45 0.99
C LYS A 564 -0.58 2.56 2.01
N ILE A 565 0.00 3.75 2.08
CA ILE A 565 0.93 4.15 3.13
C ILE A 565 0.54 5.51 3.70
N GLN A 566 0.80 5.69 5.01
CA GLN A 566 0.68 6.95 5.70
C GLN A 566 1.90 7.16 6.58
N ILE A 567 2.39 8.39 6.64
CA ILE A 567 3.62 8.71 7.37
C ILE A 567 3.29 9.59 8.58
N THR A 568 3.84 9.20 9.74
CA THR A 568 3.72 9.96 10.97
C THR A 568 4.75 11.08 11.06
N ARG A 569 4.55 12.01 12.00
CA ARG A 569 5.48 13.13 12.25
C ARG A 569 6.89 12.70 12.68
N ASP A 570 7.03 11.53 13.23
CA ASP A 570 8.30 10.91 13.62
C ASP A 570 8.88 9.99 12.53
N GLY A 571 8.27 9.97 11.34
CA GLY A 571 8.78 9.29 10.16
C GLY A 571 8.45 7.80 10.11
N ALA A 572 7.51 7.30 10.91
CA ALA A 572 7.03 5.93 10.79
C ALA A 572 6.07 5.78 9.61
N ILE A 573 6.19 4.70 8.86
CA ILE A 573 5.41 4.41 7.66
C ILE A 573 4.38 3.34 8.01
N TRP A 574 3.13 3.75 8.17
CA TRP A 574 2.01 2.85 8.39
C TRP A 574 1.46 2.33 7.07
N TYR A 575 1.08 1.06 7.06
CA TYR A 575 0.56 0.36 5.89
C TYR A 575 -0.44 -0.73 6.28
N SER A 576 -1.22 -1.21 5.32
CA SER A 576 -2.06 -2.38 5.51
C SER A 576 -1.63 -3.48 4.55
N PRO A 577 -1.11 -4.62 5.03
CA PRO A 577 -0.84 -5.77 4.18
C PRO A 577 -2.18 -6.35 3.68
N ARG A 578 -2.31 -6.43 2.36
CA ARG A 578 -3.47 -6.95 1.66
C ARG A 578 -3.08 -8.20 0.86
N GLY A 579 -4.01 -9.09 0.62
CA GLY A 579 -3.79 -10.27 -0.23
C GLY A 579 -3.26 -11.50 0.51
N SER A 580 -2.63 -11.33 1.67
CA SER A 580 -2.36 -12.46 2.55
C SER A 580 -3.67 -12.92 3.20
N GLN A 581 -4.06 -14.18 2.97
CA GLN A 581 -5.24 -14.73 3.64
C GLN A 581 -4.93 -15.08 5.10
N ASP A 582 -3.66 -15.22 5.43
CA ASP A 582 -3.27 -15.79 6.71
C ASP A 582 -3.08 -14.74 7.79
N ALA A 583 -2.84 -13.47 7.42
CA ALA A 583 -2.55 -12.44 8.42
C ALA A 583 -2.88 -11.01 7.96
N PRO A 584 -4.16 -10.64 7.77
CA PRO A 584 -4.53 -9.24 7.59
C PRO A 584 -4.14 -8.45 8.84
N ALA A 585 -3.52 -7.28 8.66
CA ALA A 585 -2.93 -6.53 9.77
C ALA A 585 -2.95 -5.01 9.55
N PHE A 586 -2.72 -4.28 10.63
CA PHE A 586 -2.11 -2.96 10.60
C PHE A 586 -0.59 -3.15 10.64
N GLY A 587 0.13 -2.60 9.69
CA GLY A 587 1.59 -2.65 9.66
C GLY A 587 2.21 -1.29 9.87
N VAL A 588 3.36 -1.23 10.50
CA VAL A 588 4.20 -0.04 10.59
C VAL A 588 5.67 -0.40 10.38
N LEU A 589 6.35 0.39 9.59
CA LEU A 589 7.80 0.39 9.43
C LEU A 589 8.37 1.63 10.14
N TYR A 590 9.22 1.43 11.09
CA TYR A 590 10.12 2.44 11.65
C TYR A 590 11.48 2.32 10.96
N PRO A 591 11.88 3.29 10.11
CA PRO A 591 13.17 3.23 9.41
C PRO A 591 14.38 3.36 10.35
N ASP A 592 14.15 3.90 11.55
CA ASP A 592 15.13 4.08 12.59
C ASP A 592 14.49 3.79 13.97
N MET A 593 14.74 2.60 14.47
CA MET A 593 14.17 2.13 15.75
C MET A 593 14.67 2.96 16.96
N ASP A 594 15.78 3.69 16.84
CA ASP A 594 16.28 4.57 17.89
C ASP A 594 15.39 5.82 18.08
N LYS A 595 14.54 6.13 17.09
CA LYS A 595 13.58 7.23 17.15
C LYS A 595 12.22 6.83 17.74
N ILE A 596 12.01 5.56 18.07
CA ILE A 596 10.74 5.10 18.65
C ILE A 596 10.65 5.54 20.10
N THR A 597 9.90 6.61 20.36
CA THR A 597 9.66 7.15 21.69
C THR A 597 8.26 6.83 22.22
N ASN A 598 7.31 6.63 21.32
CA ASN A 598 5.97 6.13 21.62
C ASN A 598 5.42 5.41 20.39
N LEU A 599 4.34 4.65 20.54
CA LEU A 599 3.73 3.87 19.46
C LEU A 599 2.48 4.55 18.86
N GLY A 600 2.05 5.70 19.39
CA GLY A 600 0.90 6.43 18.84
C GLY A 600 1.21 7.02 17.46
N ALA A 601 0.23 6.98 16.55
CA ALA A 601 0.38 7.44 15.19
C ALA A 601 -0.20 8.84 14.99
N PHE A 602 0.64 9.84 14.69
CA PHE A 602 0.23 11.23 14.54
C PHE A 602 0.75 11.82 13.23
N TYR A 603 -0.09 12.58 12.50
CA TYR A 603 0.34 13.31 11.32
C TYR A 603 1.25 14.50 11.64
N VAL A 604 2.10 14.87 10.67
CA VAL A 604 2.98 16.06 10.79
C VAL A 604 2.15 17.34 10.85
N ASN A 605 1.17 17.49 9.95
CA ASN A 605 0.41 18.73 9.74
C ASN A 605 -1.09 18.47 9.55
N GLY A 606 -1.62 17.46 10.17
CA GLY A 606 -2.99 16.99 9.98
C GLY A 606 -3.11 15.90 8.91
N PRO A 607 -4.32 15.37 8.70
CA PRO A 607 -4.53 14.26 7.78
C PRO A 607 -4.13 14.60 6.34
N PRO A 608 -3.71 13.61 5.52
CA PRO A 608 -3.48 13.81 4.09
C PRO A 608 -4.72 14.37 3.39
N GLY A 609 -4.50 15.31 2.46
CA GLY A 609 -5.60 16.02 1.81
C GLY A 609 -6.01 17.30 2.50
N TYR A 610 -5.29 17.70 3.54
CA TYR A 610 -5.38 19.04 4.11
C TYR A 610 -4.42 19.98 3.41
N PRO A 611 -4.88 21.17 3.01
CA PRO A 611 -3.96 22.24 2.63
C PRO A 611 -3.07 22.56 3.84
N PHE A 612 -1.77 22.42 3.68
CA PHE A 612 -0.80 22.80 4.69
C PHE A 612 -0.91 24.31 4.95
N LYS A 613 -1.25 24.73 6.16
CA LYS A 613 -1.01 26.12 6.55
C LYS A 613 0.45 26.25 6.98
N PRO A 614 1.28 27.05 6.28
CA PRO A 614 2.63 27.34 6.74
C PRO A 614 2.57 27.97 8.13
N GLY A 615 3.31 27.43 9.09
CA GLY A 615 3.54 28.05 10.39
C GLY A 615 2.71 27.58 11.57
N VAL A 616 1.85 26.56 11.45
CA VAL A 616 1.26 25.91 12.61
C VAL A 616 2.06 24.65 12.93
N SER A 617 3.13 24.82 13.67
CA SER A 617 3.77 23.73 14.40
C SER A 617 2.78 23.26 15.49
N ASN A 618 2.29 22.04 15.39
CA ASN A 618 1.69 21.36 16.53
C ASN A 618 2.79 20.87 17.51
N ALA A 619 3.78 21.72 17.77
CA ALA A 619 4.61 21.57 18.93
C ALA A 619 3.79 22.15 20.10
N THR A 620 3.50 21.31 21.06
CA THR A 620 2.81 21.55 22.34
C THR A 620 1.31 21.23 22.38
N LYS A 621 0.99 19.99 22.70
CA LYS A 621 0.45 19.64 24.02
C LYS A 621 0.55 18.13 24.25
#